data_5b3738a6bd7a76641d599c5ca2772fd0
#
_entry.id   5b3738a6bd7a76641d599c5ca2772fd0
#
_cell.length_a   1.000
_cell.length_b   1.000
_cell.length_c   1.000
_cell.angle_alpha   90.00
_cell.angle_beta   90.00
_cell.angle_gamma   90.00
#
_symmetry.space_group_name_H-M   'P 1'
#
loop_
_entity.id
_entity.type
_entity.pdbx_description
1 polymer ?
#
loop_
_entity_poly.entity_id
_entity_poly.type
_entity_poly.pdbx_seq_one_letter_code
_entity_poly.pdbx_strand_id
1 'polypeptide(L)'
;RINARATVIETFDGKELMIPNKELITSVVTNWSLTNSKLRLVIPIGIAYGSDVDAAMRILREIAEAHPDIIDDPRPFVSFEDFGDNALVLWLRCFALREYPRVSTELRQTIYREFNAAEISISFPQRDVHLDASEPLPIRIMPPEQTA
;
A
#
# COMPACT_ATOMS: atom_id res chain seq x y z
N ARG A 1 28.95 1.13 13.98
CA ARG A 1 30.28 1.15 14.63
C ARG A 1 30.25 2.12 15.80
N ILE A 2 30.64 1.68 16.99
CA ILE A 2 30.60 2.50 18.22
C ILE A 2 32.03 2.96 18.52
N ASN A 3 32.22 4.27 18.60
CA ASN A 3 33.47 4.91 19.00
C ASN A 3 33.30 5.56 20.39
N ALA A 4 34.39 5.93 21.04
CA ALA A 4 34.37 6.45 22.42
C ALA A 4 33.47 7.70 22.63
N ARG A 5 33.24 8.52 21.60
CA ARG A 5 32.49 9.78 21.67
C ARG A 5 31.30 9.89 20.71
N ALA A 6 31.23 9.05 19.69
CA ALA A 6 30.18 9.07 18.68
C ALA A 6 29.92 7.68 18.13
N THR A 7 28.68 7.41 17.76
CA THR A 7 28.26 6.20 17.07
C THR A 7 28.02 6.52 15.61
N VAL A 8 28.58 5.71 14.71
CA VAL A 8 28.33 5.84 13.26
C VAL A 8 27.22 4.85 12.89
N ILE A 9 26.13 5.37 12.35
CA ILE A 9 24.99 4.60 11.83
C ILE A 9 24.97 4.77 10.32
N GLU A 10 24.98 3.66 9.60
CA GLU A 10 24.76 3.65 8.15
C GLU A 10 23.25 3.62 7.88
N THR A 11 22.78 4.57 7.07
CA THR A 11 21.39 4.64 6.64
C THR A 11 21.15 3.73 5.44
N PHE A 12 19.89 3.42 5.15
CA PHE A 12 19.48 2.64 3.97
C PHE A 12 19.96 3.22 2.64
N ASP A 13 20.19 4.54 2.58
CA ASP A 13 20.71 5.24 1.41
C ASP A 13 22.24 5.23 1.32
N GLY A 14 22.91 4.43 2.17
CA GLY A 14 24.37 4.34 2.19
C GLY A 14 25.08 5.57 2.78
N LYS A 15 24.37 6.43 3.53
CA LYS A 15 24.95 7.58 4.22
C LYS A 15 25.39 7.20 5.61
N GLU A 16 26.59 7.60 6.01
CA GLU A 16 27.05 7.47 7.40
C GLU A 16 26.59 8.69 8.20
N LEU A 17 25.79 8.42 9.26
CA LEU A 17 25.38 9.41 10.26
C LEU A 17 26.25 9.25 11.50
N MET A 18 26.98 10.29 11.86
CA MET A 18 27.76 10.34 13.09
C MET A 18 26.95 11.01 14.18
N ILE A 19 26.49 10.21 15.16
CA ILE A 19 25.65 10.67 16.27
C ILE A 19 26.50 10.72 17.56
N PRO A 20 26.62 11.88 18.22
CA PRO A 20 27.28 11.96 19.53
C PRO A 20 26.61 11.02 20.53
N ASN A 21 27.41 10.25 21.31
CA ASN A 21 26.86 9.28 22.27
C ASN A 21 25.95 9.94 23.33
N LYS A 22 26.14 11.23 23.61
CA LYS A 22 25.28 11.99 24.53
C LYS A 22 23.85 12.12 23.97
N GLU A 23 23.66 12.30 22.67
CA GLU A 23 22.35 12.37 22.03
C GLU A 23 21.63 11.01 22.04
N LEU A 24 22.38 9.91 21.88
CA LEU A 24 21.82 8.55 21.97
C LEU A 24 21.28 8.21 23.36
N ILE A 25 21.80 8.85 24.41
CA ILE A 25 21.37 8.62 25.80
C ILE A 25 20.18 9.50 26.17
N THR A 26 20.06 10.68 25.55
CA THR A 26 19.04 11.68 25.90
C THR A 26 17.86 11.72 24.92
N SER A 27 17.98 11.15 23.73
CA SER A 27 16.91 11.09 22.72
C SER A 27 16.17 9.74 22.77
N VAL A 28 14.89 9.78 22.43
CA VAL A 28 14.09 8.56 22.23
C VAL A 28 14.59 7.87 20.97
N VAL A 29 15.27 6.73 21.13
CA VAL A 29 15.71 5.90 20.02
C VAL A 29 14.60 4.92 19.67
N THR A 30 13.94 5.10 18.54
CA THR A 30 12.98 4.13 18.02
C THR A 30 13.75 2.98 17.40
N ASN A 31 13.74 1.83 18.05
CA ASN A 31 14.38 0.62 17.54
C ASN A 31 13.33 -0.32 16.94
N TRP A 32 13.41 -0.55 15.66
CA TRP A 32 12.48 -1.38 14.89
C TRP A 32 12.81 -2.88 14.91
N SER A 33 13.97 -3.27 15.47
CA SER A 33 14.47 -4.64 15.31
C SER A 33 14.98 -5.33 16.58
N LEU A 34 14.98 -4.68 17.75
CA LEU A 34 15.68 -5.22 18.93
C LEU A 34 14.96 -6.39 19.61
N THR A 35 13.65 -6.54 19.47
CA THR A 35 12.91 -7.55 20.24
C THR A 35 11.95 -8.39 19.38
N ASN A 36 11.56 -7.94 18.21
CA ASN A 36 10.65 -8.66 17.32
C ASN A 36 11.01 -8.38 15.86
N SER A 37 11.40 -9.43 15.15
CA SER A 37 11.62 -9.41 13.70
C SER A 37 10.30 -9.21 12.88
N LYS A 38 9.18 -8.98 13.56
CA LYS A 38 7.86 -8.79 12.95
C LYS A 38 7.72 -7.33 12.50
N LEU A 39 7.73 -7.10 11.21
CA LEU A 39 7.50 -5.79 10.60
C LEU A 39 6.03 -5.65 10.23
N ARG A 40 5.37 -4.61 10.75
CA ARG A 40 3.98 -4.31 10.40
C ARG A 40 3.91 -3.69 9.02
N LEU A 41 3.13 -4.33 8.14
CA LEU A 41 2.74 -3.84 6.83
C LEU A 41 1.33 -3.26 6.89
N VAL A 42 1.14 -2.09 6.31
CA VAL A 42 -0.16 -1.49 6.06
C VAL A 42 -0.23 -1.11 4.59
N ILE A 43 -1.13 -1.73 3.85
CA ILE A 43 -1.30 -1.48 2.42
C ILE A 43 -2.69 -0.86 2.23
N PRO A 44 -2.78 0.44 1.92
CA PRO A 44 -4.01 1.08 1.52
C PRO A 44 -4.34 0.70 0.07
N ILE A 45 -5.59 0.34 -0.17
CA ILE A 45 -6.13 -0.03 -1.48
C ILE A 45 -7.43 0.75 -1.71
N GLY A 46 -7.52 1.45 -2.84
CA GLY A 46 -8.74 2.09 -3.29
C GLY A 46 -9.42 1.27 -4.38
N ILE A 47 -10.68 0.92 -4.19
CA ILE A 47 -11.51 0.29 -5.22
C ILE A 47 -12.58 1.26 -5.69
N ALA A 48 -13.06 1.09 -6.93
CA ALA A 48 -14.08 1.96 -7.50
C ALA A 48 -15.41 1.82 -6.76
N TYR A 49 -16.16 2.91 -6.70
CA TYR A 49 -17.55 2.87 -6.23
C TYR A 49 -18.37 1.89 -7.10
N GLY A 50 -19.22 1.10 -6.44
CA GLY A 50 -20.00 0.04 -7.10
C GLY A 50 -19.29 -1.32 -7.16
N SER A 51 -18.03 -1.42 -6.75
CA SER A 51 -17.33 -2.71 -6.62
C SER A 51 -17.87 -3.50 -5.42
N ASP A 52 -17.77 -4.83 -5.51
CA ASP A 52 -18.11 -5.73 -4.39
C ASP A 52 -17.02 -5.66 -3.31
N VAL A 53 -17.32 -4.93 -2.23
CA VAL A 53 -16.42 -4.71 -1.09
C VAL A 53 -16.13 -6.02 -0.36
N ASP A 54 -17.13 -6.88 -0.18
CA ASP A 54 -16.98 -8.13 0.55
C ASP A 54 -16.07 -9.10 -0.21
N ALA A 55 -16.23 -9.18 -1.53
CA ALA A 55 -15.34 -9.94 -2.39
C ALA A 55 -13.91 -9.38 -2.35
N ALA A 56 -13.73 -8.07 -2.42
CA ALA A 56 -12.42 -7.43 -2.33
C ALA A 56 -11.73 -7.74 -1.01
N MET A 57 -12.44 -7.59 0.11
CA MET A 57 -11.88 -7.86 1.44
C MET A 57 -11.51 -9.34 1.63
N ARG A 58 -12.30 -10.25 1.07
CA ARG A 58 -12.00 -11.70 1.09
C ARG A 58 -10.72 -11.98 0.31
N ILE A 59 -10.62 -11.51 -0.92
CA ILE A 59 -9.44 -11.69 -1.77
C ILE A 59 -8.17 -11.14 -1.10
N LEU A 60 -8.24 -9.94 -0.52
CA LEU A 60 -7.10 -9.34 0.19
C LEU A 60 -6.63 -10.20 1.36
N ARG A 61 -7.56 -10.80 2.10
CA ARG A 61 -7.24 -11.69 3.21
C ARG A 61 -6.58 -12.97 2.71
N GLU A 62 -7.16 -13.61 1.70
CA GLU A 62 -6.63 -14.84 1.09
C GLU A 62 -5.21 -14.64 0.54
N ILE A 63 -4.96 -13.51 -0.13
CA ILE A 63 -3.62 -13.16 -0.64
C ILE A 63 -2.61 -13.04 0.51
N ALA A 64 -2.99 -12.38 1.60
CA ALA A 64 -2.09 -12.19 2.72
C ALA A 64 -1.82 -13.50 3.47
N GLU A 65 -2.86 -14.34 3.68
CA GLU A 65 -2.73 -15.64 4.33
C GLU A 65 -1.94 -16.66 3.48
N ALA A 66 -1.99 -16.54 2.16
CA ALA A 66 -1.25 -17.41 1.26
C ALA A 66 0.23 -17.03 1.10
N HIS A 67 0.64 -15.85 1.56
CA HIS A 67 2.00 -15.37 1.35
C HIS A 67 2.97 -15.96 2.37
N PRO A 68 4.08 -16.61 1.94
CA PRO A 68 4.97 -17.38 2.83
C PRO A 68 5.69 -16.54 3.89
N ASP A 69 5.92 -15.26 3.62
CA ASP A 69 6.63 -14.35 4.54
C ASP A 69 5.68 -13.56 5.47
N ILE A 70 4.38 -13.77 5.37
CA ILE A 70 3.38 -13.19 6.26
C ILE A 70 3.14 -14.12 7.44
N ILE A 71 2.98 -13.53 8.61
CA ILE A 71 2.79 -14.23 9.87
C ILE A 71 1.30 -14.39 10.16
N ASP A 72 0.89 -15.57 10.64
CA ASP A 72 -0.49 -15.85 11.03
C ASP A 72 -0.85 -15.36 12.43
N ASP A 73 0.11 -14.98 13.23
CA ASP A 73 -0.13 -14.47 14.59
C ASP A 73 0.61 -13.14 14.84
N PRO A 74 -0.10 -12.02 14.84
CA PRO A 74 -1.55 -11.88 14.58
C PRO A 74 -1.92 -12.08 13.12
N ARG A 75 -3.11 -12.64 12.87
CA ARG A 75 -3.62 -12.88 11.51
C ARG A 75 -3.75 -11.60 10.69
N PRO A 76 -3.58 -11.71 9.37
CA PRO A 76 -3.89 -10.61 8.46
C PRO A 76 -5.31 -10.08 8.67
N PHE A 77 -5.44 -8.77 8.72
CA PHE A 77 -6.71 -8.10 8.95
C PHE A 77 -6.98 -7.08 7.84
N VAL A 78 -8.17 -7.19 7.25
CA VAL A 78 -8.66 -6.24 6.24
C VAL A 78 -9.81 -5.44 6.83
N SER A 79 -9.75 -4.13 6.68
CA SER A 79 -10.82 -3.21 7.11
C SER A 79 -11.25 -2.31 5.96
N PHE A 80 -12.52 -2.00 5.95
CA PHE A 80 -13.07 -0.89 5.19
C PHE A 80 -12.90 0.37 6.05
N GLU A 81 -12.11 1.32 5.57
CA GLU A 81 -11.71 2.48 6.39
C GLU A 81 -12.57 3.71 6.13
N ASP A 82 -12.81 4.01 4.85
CA ASP A 82 -13.46 5.27 4.51
C ASP A 82 -14.08 5.25 3.11
N PHE A 83 -15.01 6.18 2.91
CA PHE A 83 -15.54 6.57 1.61
C PHE A 83 -14.73 7.78 1.11
N GLY A 84 -13.69 7.52 0.31
CA GLY A 84 -12.86 8.57 -0.25
C GLY A 84 -13.51 9.27 -1.45
N ASP A 85 -12.94 10.39 -1.87
CA ASP A 85 -13.48 11.22 -2.97
C ASP A 85 -13.69 10.45 -4.28
N ASN A 86 -12.84 9.47 -4.57
CA ASN A 86 -12.88 8.69 -5.81
C ASN A 86 -12.77 7.19 -5.57
N ALA A 87 -12.82 6.73 -4.32
CA ALA A 87 -12.55 5.34 -3.96
C ALA A 87 -13.24 4.92 -2.67
N LEU A 88 -13.59 3.63 -2.60
CA LEU A 88 -13.83 2.94 -1.33
C LEU A 88 -12.46 2.50 -0.80
N VAL A 89 -12.08 2.96 0.39
CA VAL A 89 -10.74 2.77 0.94
C VAL A 89 -10.71 1.54 1.83
N LEU A 90 -9.89 0.58 1.43
CA LEU A 90 -9.62 -0.64 2.19
C LEU A 90 -8.18 -0.64 2.70
N TRP A 91 -7.94 -1.16 3.88
CA TRP A 91 -6.59 -1.37 4.39
C TRP A 91 -6.34 -2.83 4.69
N LEU A 92 -5.28 -3.36 4.09
CA LEU A 92 -4.71 -4.65 4.46
C LEU A 92 -3.61 -4.43 5.50
N ARG A 93 -3.78 -5.00 6.68
CA ARG A 93 -2.79 -4.98 7.77
C ARG A 93 -2.29 -6.39 8.03
N CYS A 94 -0.99 -6.57 7.94
CA CYS A 94 -0.35 -7.86 8.20
C CYS A 94 1.04 -7.64 8.81
N PHE A 95 1.68 -8.72 9.22
CA PHE A 95 3.05 -8.70 9.74
C PHE A 95 3.93 -9.61 8.90
N ALA A 96 5.10 -9.12 8.51
CA ALA A 96 6.12 -9.87 7.80
C ALA A 96 7.32 -10.13 8.68
N LEU A 97 7.99 -11.28 8.46
CA LEU A 97 9.20 -11.66 9.21
C LEU A 97 10.42 -10.89 8.73
N ARG A 98 10.52 -10.57 7.47
CA ARG A 98 11.70 -9.95 6.83
C ARG A 98 11.32 -9.18 5.56
N GLU A 99 12.30 -8.41 5.05
CA GLU A 99 12.27 -7.84 3.69
C GLU A 99 11.00 -7.05 3.32
N TYR A 100 10.63 -6.11 4.19
CA TYR A 100 9.47 -5.25 4.02
C TYR A 100 9.24 -4.75 2.57
N PRO A 101 10.25 -4.21 1.83
CA PRO A 101 10.03 -3.70 0.49
C PRO A 101 9.64 -4.79 -0.52
N ARG A 102 10.27 -5.97 -0.44
CA ARG A 102 9.98 -7.10 -1.34
C ARG A 102 8.58 -7.64 -1.10
N VAL A 103 8.26 -8.01 0.14
CA VAL A 103 6.94 -8.55 0.51
C VAL A 103 5.83 -7.56 0.17
N SER A 104 6.03 -6.28 0.46
CA SER A 104 5.08 -5.22 0.12
C SER A 104 4.83 -5.09 -1.40
N THR A 105 5.87 -5.29 -2.21
CA THR A 105 5.77 -5.25 -3.67
C THR A 105 5.05 -6.49 -4.21
N GLU A 106 5.41 -7.67 -3.73
CA GLU A 106 4.79 -8.94 -4.12
C GLU A 106 3.29 -8.96 -3.80
N LEU A 107 2.92 -8.50 -2.60
CA LEU A 107 1.51 -8.36 -2.22
C LEU A 107 0.75 -7.43 -3.16
N ARG A 108 1.28 -6.22 -3.46
CA ARG A 108 0.61 -5.28 -4.38
C ARG A 108 0.46 -5.82 -5.78
N GLN A 109 1.46 -6.53 -6.30
CA GLN A 109 1.40 -7.17 -7.61
C GLN A 109 0.34 -8.27 -7.65
N THR A 110 0.26 -9.09 -6.59
CA THR A 110 -0.74 -10.15 -6.48
C THR A 110 -2.14 -9.56 -6.33
N ILE A 111 -2.31 -8.53 -5.48
CA ILE A 111 -3.58 -7.81 -5.35
C ILE A 111 -4.06 -7.29 -6.70
N TYR A 112 -3.18 -6.65 -7.46
CA TYR A 112 -3.52 -6.12 -8.79
C TYR A 112 -4.00 -7.21 -9.75
N ARG A 113 -3.33 -8.36 -9.79
CA ARG A 113 -3.71 -9.49 -10.63
C ARG A 113 -5.05 -10.10 -10.24
N GLU A 114 -5.22 -10.39 -8.94
CA GLU A 114 -6.44 -11.01 -8.42
C GLU A 114 -7.66 -10.09 -8.54
N PHE A 115 -7.49 -8.79 -8.34
CA PHE A 115 -8.57 -7.82 -8.52
C PHE A 115 -8.98 -7.72 -9.99
N ASN A 116 -8.03 -7.70 -10.94
CA ASN A 116 -8.33 -7.74 -12.36
C ASN A 116 -9.05 -9.04 -12.76
N ALA A 117 -8.63 -10.19 -12.21
CA ALA A 117 -9.28 -11.48 -12.48
C ALA A 117 -10.72 -11.56 -11.90
N ALA A 118 -10.97 -10.85 -10.79
CA ALA A 118 -12.28 -10.76 -10.15
C ALA A 118 -13.13 -9.58 -10.66
N GLU A 119 -12.69 -8.88 -11.70
CA GLU A 119 -13.35 -7.69 -12.27
C GLU A 119 -13.57 -6.55 -11.24
N ILE A 120 -12.73 -6.50 -10.19
CA ILE A 120 -12.71 -5.43 -9.21
C ILE A 120 -11.82 -4.31 -9.72
N SER A 121 -12.42 -3.15 -10.02
CA SER A 121 -11.69 -1.99 -10.53
C SER A 121 -10.96 -1.25 -9.41
N ILE A 122 -9.64 -1.10 -9.57
CA ILE A 122 -8.86 -0.19 -8.71
C ILE A 122 -9.21 1.24 -9.11
N SER A 123 -9.51 2.07 -8.11
CA SER A 123 -9.96 3.43 -8.34
C SER A 123 -8.89 4.32 -8.98
N PHE A 124 -9.31 5.20 -9.84
CA PHE A 124 -8.53 6.30 -10.40
C PHE A 124 -9.36 7.60 -10.30
N PRO A 125 -8.74 8.78 -10.36
CA PRO A 125 -9.47 10.04 -10.29
C PRO A 125 -10.56 10.13 -11.36
N GLN A 126 -11.79 10.35 -10.92
CA GLN A 126 -12.96 10.52 -11.80
C GLN A 126 -13.51 11.94 -11.66
N ARG A 127 -14.11 12.45 -12.71
CA ARG A 127 -14.83 13.72 -12.72
C ARG A 127 -16.10 13.61 -13.52
N ASP A 128 -17.20 13.98 -12.89
CA ASP A 128 -18.46 14.22 -13.61
C ASP A 128 -18.42 15.60 -14.24
N VAL A 129 -18.54 15.65 -15.55
CA VAL A 129 -18.56 16.91 -16.30
C VAL A 129 -19.96 17.14 -16.83
N HIS A 130 -20.67 18.12 -16.27
CA HIS A 130 -21.93 18.60 -16.81
C HIS A 130 -21.64 19.69 -17.83
N LEU A 131 -22.06 19.47 -19.07
CA LEU A 131 -21.91 20.43 -20.16
C LEU A 131 -23.28 21.06 -20.42
N ASP A 132 -23.45 22.30 -19.96
CA ASP A 132 -24.58 23.13 -20.32
C ASP A 132 -24.23 23.97 -21.56
N ALA A 133 -24.91 23.72 -22.69
CA ALA A 133 -24.73 24.49 -23.89
C ALA A 133 -26.07 25.09 -24.28
N SER A 134 -26.08 26.39 -24.56
CA SER A 134 -27.28 27.11 -25.09
C SER A 134 -27.67 26.70 -26.51
N GLU A 135 -26.76 26.05 -27.24
CA GLU A 135 -26.97 25.52 -28.60
C GLU A 135 -26.45 24.06 -28.65
N PRO A 136 -27.01 23.22 -29.56
CA PRO A 136 -26.55 21.87 -29.77
C PRO A 136 -25.07 21.82 -30.13
N LEU A 137 -24.28 21.08 -29.34
CA LEU A 137 -22.85 20.87 -29.63
C LEU A 137 -22.70 19.87 -30.79
N PRO A 138 -21.94 20.18 -31.83
CA PRO A 138 -21.64 19.21 -32.88
C PRO A 138 -20.68 18.15 -32.36
N ILE A 139 -21.20 16.94 -32.14
CA ILE A 139 -20.37 15.81 -31.69
C ILE A 139 -19.95 14.99 -32.91
N ARG A 140 -18.64 14.83 -33.09
CA ARG A 140 -18.08 13.90 -34.05
C ARG A 140 -17.69 12.62 -33.34
N ILE A 141 -18.45 11.55 -33.57
CA ILE A 141 -18.10 10.21 -33.06
C ILE A 141 -16.98 9.66 -33.93
N MET A 142 -15.80 9.50 -33.34
CA MET A 142 -14.70 8.80 -34.00
C MET A 142 -14.78 7.31 -33.63
N PRO A 143 -14.66 6.39 -34.62
CA PRO A 143 -14.56 4.97 -34.30
C PRO A 143 -13.30 4.70 -33.45
N PRO A 144 -13.33 3.68 -32.58
CA PRO A 144 -12.16 3.32 -31.80
C PRO A 144 -11.00 3.00 -32.74
N GLU A 145 -9.81 3.56 -32.46
CA GLU A 145 -8.60 3.19 -33.18
C GLU A 145 -8.36 1.70 -32.99
N GLN A 146 -8.35 0.97 -34.12
CA GLN A 146 -7.91 -0.42 -34.10
C GLN A 146 -6.41 -0.41 -33.87
N THR A 147 -5.99 -0.66 -32.63
CA THR A 147 -4.59 -0.93 -32.30
C THR A 147 -4.19 -2.22 -33.00
N ALA A 148 -3.31 -2.10 -33.99
CA ALA A 148 -2.68 -3.22 -34.68
C ALA A 148 -1.61 -3.87 -33.80
#